data_f948df08778debaace4ef93b86d379cd
#
_entry.id   f948df08778debaace4ef93b86d379cd
#
_cell.length_a   1.000
_cell.length_b   1.000
_cell.length_c   1.000
_cell.angle_alpha   90.00
_cell.angle_beta   90.00
_cell.angle_gamma   90.00
#
_symmetry.space_group_name_H-M   'P 1'
#
loop_
_entity.id
_entity.type
_entity.pdbx_description
1 polymer ?
#
loop_
_entity_poly.entity_id
_entity_poly.type
_entity_poly.pdbx_seq_one_letter_code
_entity_poly.pdbx_strand_id
1 'polypeptide(L)'
;MLKLFRVDLNEPSSVSVAPGAPRIIPRAEHPVSRSDISPNALRVLYRLKEAGFQAFLVGGCVRDLIIGRHPKDFDVATDALPDEVRRLFRNCRLVGRRFRLAHIVYGRDVIEVATFRAASAPPPSEDPVPSREEDEEELLDEDDEAGEEAGEESEAAAPPAYESAYRRDGGESVHRVQNDHGRLLRDNVYGSIDEDIWRRDFTVNALYYNIADFSIWDYTHGLADIHARRLRLIGDVETRYREDPVRMLRAARFEAKLGFTLDLEGAAPIPQLRQLLAGVPPARLFDEITKLFLGGHGAESYRVLRERGLFGVLFPAAERYLQQHPGSLVEALLIQGLRNTDARVAEDKPVTPTFLFALLLYGPIAAAIEALPAQRWHEAQAILEACDQALREAQQRVSIPRRIALGVREMYALQPRLEVPGGRRALRLLEQPRFRAAFDLLALRAAIGLAPAETAQWWTTLQVVSPEEREQMADAMPRSARGAPSAADDSGTAPRRRRRRRSRSRGG
;
A
#
# COMPACT_ATOMS: atom_id res chain seq x y z
N MET A 1 -18.74 -28.80 -7.80
CA MET A 1 -20.11 -28.63 -8.36
C MET A 1 -20.65 -27.30 -7.83
N LEU A 2 -20.44 -26.21 -8.57
CA LEU A 2 -20.96 -24.88 -8.25
C LEU A 2 -22.46 -24.88 -8.56
N LYS A 3 -23.29 -24.79 -7.53
CA LYS A 3 -24.72 -24.47 -7.71
C LYS A 3 -24.84 -23.02 -8.11
N LEU A 4 -25.01 -22.78 -9.41
CA LEU A 4 -25.47 -21.52 -9.94
C LEU A 4 -26.92 -21.28 -9.45
N PHE A 5 -27.07 -20.36 -8.50
CA PHE A 5 -28.37 -19.79 -8.19
C PHE A 5 -28.81 -18.95 -9.39
N ARG A 6 -29.71 -19.50 -10.19
CA ARG A 6 -30.47 -18.72 -11.17
C ARG A 6 -31.44 -17.83 -10.38
N VAL A 7 -31.11 -16.56 -10.28
CA VAL A 7 -32.10 -15.54 -9.89
C VAL A 7 -32.80 -15.12 -11.19
N ASP A 8 -34.08 -15.37 -11.27
CA ASP A 8 -34.91 -14.88 -12.36
C ASP A 8 -34.84 -13.35 -12.40
N LEU A 9 -34.38 -12.82 -13.53
CA LEU A 9 -34.39 -11.40 -13.85
C LEU A 9 -35.77 -10.91 -14.26
N ASN A 10 -36.79 -11.17 -13.45
CA ASN A 10 -38.01 -10.40 -13.52
C ASN A 10 -37.80 -9.11 -12.75
N GLU A 11 -38.01 -7.97 -13.40
CA GLU A 11 -37.97 -6.65 -12.79
C GLU A 11 -38.69 -6.66 -11.45
N PRO A 12 -38.02 -6.28 -10.35
CA PRO A 12 -38.76 -6.14 -9.10
C PRO A 12 -39.72 -4.97 -9.29
N SER A 13 -41.00 -5.26 -9.10
CA SER A 13 -42.02 -4.26 -8.88
C SER A 13 -41.46 -3.10 -8.10
N SER A 14 -41.58 -1.90 -8.63
CA SER A 14 -41.15 -0.65 -8.05
C SER A 14 -41.74 -0.45 -6.66
N VAL A 15 -41.14 -1.02 -5.64
CA VAL A 15 -41.36 -0.57 -4.27
C VAL A 15 -40.63 0.77 -4.21
N SER A 16 -41.38 1.85 -4.23
CA SER A 16 -40.87 3.21 -3.99
C SER A 16 -40.28 3.23 -2.59
N VAL A 17 -38.95 2.98 -2.50
CA VAL A 17 -38.21 3.18 -1.27
C VAL A 17 -38.07 4.70 -1.11
N ALA A 18 -38.55 5.23 0.00
CA ALA A 18 -38.36 6.65 0.32
C ALA A 18 -36.87 7.00 0.20
N PRO A 19 -36.52 8.19 -0.37
CA PRO A 19 -35.13 8.61 -0.47
C PRO A 19 -34.49 8.61 0.91
N GLY A 20 -33.50 7.72 1.14
CA GLY A 20 -32.75 7.63 2.40
C GLY A 20 -32.92 6.32 3.20
N ALA A 21 -33.92 5.48 2.91
CA ALA A 21 -34.06 4.20 3.60
C ALA A 21 -33.25 3.08 2.91
N PRO A 22 -32.59 2.17 3.67
CA PRO A 22 -31.87 1.05 3.08
C PRO A 22 -32.83 0.01 2.49
N ARG A 23 -32.41 -0.62 1.40
CA ARG A 23 -32.95 -1.92 1.04
C ARG A 23 -32.38 -2.95 2.00
N ILE A 24 -33.23 -3.55 2.84
CA ILE A 24 -32.84 -4.61 3.77
C ILE A 24 -32.93 -5.95 3.03
N ILE A 25 -31.80 -6.62 2.89
CA ILE A 25 -31.66 -7.93 2.23
C ILE A 25 -31.59 -8.96 3.34
N PRO A 26 -32.63 -9.81 3.49
CA PRO A 26 -32.66 -10.77 4.58
C PRO A 26 -31.66 -11.90 4.37
N ARG A 27 -31.31 -12.60 5.46
CA ARG A 27 -30.31 -13.69 5.46
C ARG A 27 -30.53 -14.74 4.36
N ALA A 28 -31.73 -15.00 3.96
CA ALA A 28 -32.06 -15.98 2.94
C ALA A 28 -31.70 -15.56 1.50
N GLU A 29 -31.51 -14.25 1.27
CA GLU A 29 -31.27 -13.66 -0.05
C GLU A 29 -29.81 -13.34 -0.35
N HIS A 30 -28.87 -13.66 0.54
CA HIS A 30 -27.44 -13.42 0.33
C HIS A 30 -26.57 -14.59 0.86
N PRO A 31 -25.34 -14.78 0.31
CA PRO A 31 -24.50 -15.92 0.66
C PRO A 31 -23.73 -15.73 1.98
N VAL A 32 -23.59 -14.50 2.53
CA VAL A 32 -22.72 -14.20 3.67
C VAL A 32 -23.10 -15.04 4.88
N SER A 33 -22.15 -15.82 5.40
CA SER A 33 -22.31 -16.66 6.59
C SER A 33 -21.37 -16.23 7.71
N ARG A 34 -21.83 -16.40 8.95
CA ARG A 34 -20.97 -16.17 10.13
C ARG A 34 -19.75 -17.09 10.17
N SER A 35 -19.84 -18.28 9.56
CA SER A 35 -18.68 -19.20 9.45
C SER A 35 -17.54 -18.62 8.64
N ASP A 36 -17.80 -17.65 7.78
CA ASP A 36 -16.86 -17.04 6.88
C ASP A 36 -16.28 -15.73 7.45
N ILE A 37 -16.77 -15.33 8.63
CA ILE A 37 -16.33 -14.13 9.36
C ILE A 37 -15.29 -14.54 10.41
N SER A 38 -14.19 -13.76 10.52
CA SER A 38 -13.15 -13.98 11.52
C SER A 38 -13.74 -14.09 12.93
N PRO A 39 -13.29 -15.06 13.75
CA PRO A 39 -13.75 -15.18 15.14
C PRO A 39 -13.50 -13.91 15.96
N ASN A 40 -12.41 -13.18 15.68
CA ASN A 40 -12.10 -11.92 16.36
C ASN A 40 -13.07 -10.81 15.94
N ALA A 41 -13.42 -10.71 14.66
CA ALA A 41 -14.44 -9.77 14.19
C ALA A 41 -15.82 -10.07 14.80
N LEU A 42 -16.20 -11.35 14.89
CA LEU A 42 -17.45 -11.75 15.56
C LEU A 42 -17.46 -11.35 17.04
N ARG A 43 -16.34 -11.54 17.78
CA ARG A 43 -16.22 -11.12 19.18
C ARG A 43 -16.45 -9.62 19.34
N VAL A 44 -15.85 -8.83 18.44
CA VAL A 44 -16.02 -7.36 18.45
C VAL A 44 -17.47 -6.98 18.20
N LEU A 45 -18.10 -7.53 17.15
CA LEU A 45 -19.48 -7.25 16.79
C LEU A 45 -20.46 -7.60 17.92
N TYR A 46 -20.34 -8.81 18.50
CA TYR A 46 -21.22 -9.22 19.58
C TYR A 46 -21.02 -8.40 20.83
N ARG A 47 -19.79 -8.06 21.20
CA ARG A 47 -19.51 -7.25 22.39
C ARG A 47 -20.04 -5.83 22.26
N LEU A 48 -19.97 -5.21 21.08
CA LEU A 48 -20.61 -3.91 20.81
C LEU A 48 -22.14 -4.02 20.93
N LYS A 49 -22.74 -5.04 20.31
CA LYS A 49 -24.18 -5.30 20.40
C LYS A 49 -24.65 -5.53 21.84
N GLU A 50 -23.94 -6.34 22.63
CA GLU A 50 -24.26 -6.62 24.04
C GLU A 50 -24.17 -5.37 24.91
N ALA A 51 -23.31 -4.41 24.55
CA ALA A 51 -23.21 -3.11 25.20
C ALA A 51 -24.30 -2.11 24.75
N GLY A 52 -25.21 -2.53 23.86
CA GLY A 52 -26.34 -1.71 23.38
C GLY A 52 -26.03 -0.87 22.14
N PHE A 53 -24.84 -1.02 21.54
CA PHE A 53 -24.47 -0.29 20.33
C PHE A 53 -24.88 -1.03 19.04
N GLN A 54 -25.12 -0.27 17.99
CA GLN A 54 -25.22 -0.82 16.64
C GLN A 54 -23.85 -1.32 16.19
N ALA A 55 -23.82 -2.49 15.56
CA ALA A 55 -22.56 -3.08 15.07
C ALA A 55 -22.75 -3.78 13.73
N PHE A 56 -22.01 -3.32 12.73
CA PHE A 56 -22.07 -3.84 11.38
C PHE A 56 -20.67 -4.21 10.88
N LEU A 57 -20.56 -5.33 10.14
CA LEU A 57 -19.46 -5.47 9.20
C LEU A 57 -19.69 -4.56 8.01
N VAL A 58 -18.62 -3.94 7.48
CA VAL A 58 -18.75 -2.95 6.41
C VAL A 58 -17.64 -3.04 5.39
N GLY A 59 -17.88 -2.44 4.24
CA GLY A 59 -16.82 -2.21 3.27
C GLY A 59 -16.40 -3.45 2.48
N GLY A 60 -15.09 -3.57 2.28
CA GLY A 60 -14.50 -4.60 1.42
C GLY A 60 -14.78 -6.02 1.86
N CYS A 61 -14.88 -6.30 3.16
CA CYS A 61 -15.13 -7.65 3.65
C CYS A 61 -16.54 -8.13 3.29
N VAL A 62 -17.56 -7.28 3.39
CA VAL A 62 -18.95 -7.66 3.01
C VAL A 62 -19.02 -7.95 1.53
N ARG A 63 -18.43 -7.08 0.68
CA ARG A 63 -18.34 -7.30 -0.76
C ARG A 63 -17.63 -8.62 -1.08
N ASP A 64 -16.46 -8.86 -0.46
CA ASP A 64 -15.62 -10.03 -0.75
C ASP A 64 -16.37 -11.33 -0.35
N LEU A 65 -17.07 -11.32 0.78
CA LEU A 65 -17.95 -12.44 1.18
C LEU A 65 -19.09 -12.68 0.18
N ILE A 66 -19.72 -11.61 -0.35
CA ILE A 66 -20.79 -11.75 -1.35
C ILE A 66 -20.29 -12.38 -2.65
N ILE A 67 -19.08 -12.03 -3.10
CA ILE A 67 -18.48 -12.61 -4.31
C ILE A 67 -17.76 -13.95 -4.06
N GLY A 68 -17.89 -14.52 -2.86
CA GLY A 68 -17.30 -15.82 -2.49
C GLY A 68 -15.79 -15.81 -2.30
N ARG A 69 -15.21 -14.66 -1.96
CA ARG A 69 -13.80 -14.53 -1.57
C ARG A 69 -13.66 -14.51 -0.05
N HIS A 70 -12.52 -14.95 0.47
CA HIS A 70 -12.17 -14.82 1.90
C HIS A 70 -11.50 -13.46 2.13
N PRO A 71 -12.12 -12.56 2.92
CA PRO A 71 -11.51 -11.28 3.30
C PRO A 71 -10.25 -11.51 4.14
N LYS A 72 -9.22 -10.68 3.92
CA LYS A 72 -8.04 -10.65 4.81
C LYS A 72 -8.31 -9.81 6.06
N ASP A 73 -9.05 -8.70 5.90
CA ASP A 73 -9.33 -7.72 6.94
C ASP A 73 -10.84 -7.59 7.13
N PHE A 74 -11.28 -7.35 8.36
CA PHE A 74 -12.67 -7.18 8.72
C PHE A 74 -12.86 -5.83 9.41
N ASP A 75 -13.59 -4.93 8.74
CA ASP A 75 -13.90 -3.60 9.24
C ASP A 75 -15.28 -3.59 9.91
N VAL A 76 -15.37 -2.96 11.07
CA VAL A 76 -16.60 -2.80 11.84
C VAL A 76 -17.00 -1.33 11.87
N ALA A 77 -18.29 -1.05 11.67
CA ALA A 77 -18.85 0.28 11.89
C ALA A 77 -19.91 0.23 13.01
N THR A 78 -19.94 1.28 13.84
CA THR A 78 -20.79 1.35 15.03
C THR A 78 -21.20 2.80 15.32
N ASP A 79 -22.25 2.99 16.12
CA ASP A 79 -22.62 4.27 16.72
C ASP A 79 -21.84 4.57 18.01
N ALA A 80 -21.09 3.60 18.55
CA ALA A 80 -20.20 3.82 19.69
C ALA A 80 -19.10 4.82 19.34
N LEU A 81 -18.85 5.81 20.18
CA LEU A 81 -17.75 6.75 20.04
C LEU A 81 -16.39 6.07 20.29
N PRO A 82 -15.29 6.58 19.73
CA PRO A 82 -13.98 5.94 19.90
C PRO A 82 -13.57 5.70 21.34
N ASP A 83 -13.88 6.62 22.26
CA ASP A 83 -13.58 6.47 23.66
C ASP A 83 -14.51 5.46 24.38
N GLU A 84 -15.72 5.24 23.87
CA GLU A 84 -16.62 4.16 24.33
C GLU A 84 -16.11 2.81 23.89
N VAL A 85 -15.68 2.68 22.61
CA VAL A 85 -15.01 1.48 22.11
C VAL A 85 -13.76 1.16 22.94
N ARG A 86 -12.93 2.17 23.25
CA ARG A 86 -11.73 1.99 24.09
C ARG A 86 -12.08 1.51 25.51
N ARG A 87 -13.19 1.95 26.08
CA ARG A 87 -13.66 1.48 27.41
C ARG A 87 -14.14 0.03 27.36
N LEU A 88 -14.77 -0.38 26.25
CA LEU A 88 -15.24 -1.76 26.06
C LEU A 88 -14.11 -2.77 25.84
N PHE A 89 -13.02 -2.35 25.17
CA PHE A 89 -11.95 -3.25 24.77
C PHE A 89 -10.62 -2.82 25.37
N ARG A 90 -10.06 -3.61 26.30
CA ARG A 90 -8.77 -3.33 26.94
C ARG A 90 -7.58 -3.33 25.96
N ASN A 91 -7.69 -4.11 24.88
CA ASN A 91 -6.71 -4.23 23.78
C ASN A 91 -6.98 -3.24 22.64
N CYS A 92 -7.69 -2.16 22.89
CA CYS A 92 -7.99 -1.12 21.91
C CYS A 92 -6.93 -0.02 21.93
N ARG A 93 -6.47 0.36 20.70
CA ARG A 93 -5.63 1.53 20.45
C ARG A 93 -6.37 2.50 19.53
N LEU A 94 -6.41 3.78 19.88
CA LEU A 94 -6.99 4.80 19.00
C LEU A 94 -5.91 5.34 18.09
N VAL A 95 -6.14 5.26 16.76
CA VAL A 95 -5.19 5.68 15.72
C VAL A 95 -5.82 6.70 14.78
N GLY A 96 -4.99 7.52 14.16
CA GLY A 96 -5.39 8.50 13.16
C GLY A 96 -5.75 9.87 13.73
N ARG A 97 -5.11 10.93 13.18
CA ARG A 97 -5.40 12.34 13.51
C ARG A 97 -6.59 12.88 12.70
N ARG A 98 -6.66 12.54 11.42
CA ARG A 98 -7.72 12.99 10.50
C ARG A 98 -9.01 12.20 10.69
N PHE A 99 -8.88 10.91 10.89
CA PHE A 99 -9.96 9.96 11.08
C PHE A 99 -9.61 9.08 12.26
N ARG A 100 -10.27 9.30 13.41
CA ARG A 100 -10.08 8.47 14.59
C ARG A 100 -10.69 7.09 14.36
N LEU A 101 -9.86 6.06 14.40
CA LEU A 101 -10.25 4.65 14.32
C LEU A 101 -9.84 3.94 15.61
N ALA A 102 -10.63 2.97 16.03
CA ALA A 102 -10.28 2.10 17.13
C ALA A 102 -9.73 0.78 16.57
N HIS A 103 -8.47 0.50 16.79
CA HIS A 103 -7.82 -0.76 16.45
C HIS A 103 -7.90 -1.70 17.64
N ILE A 104 -8.62 -2.81 17.50
CA ILE A 104 -8.71 -3.86 18.53
C ILE A 104 -7.74 -4.98 18.13
N VAL A 105 -6.70 -5.16 18.94
CA VAL A 105 -5.53 -5.99 18.60
C VAL A 105 -5.66 -7.37 19.24
N TYR A 106 -5.65 -8.43 18.44
CA TYR A 106 -5.62 -9.84 18.85
C TYR A 106 -4.35 -10.51 18.33
N GLY A 107 -3.24 -10.37 19.06
CA GLY A 107 -1.95 -10.85 18.59
C GLY A 107 -1.54 -10.17 17.28
N ARG A 108 -1.51 -10.92 16.16
CA ARG A 108 -1.21 -10.38 14.82
C ARG A 108 -2.45 -9.87 14.08
N ASP A 109 -3.64 -10.15 14.59
CA ASP A 109 -4.89 -9.76 13.96
C ASP A 109 -5.37 -8.42 14.54
N VAL A 110 -5.80 -7.51 13.70
CA VAL A 110 -6.31 -6.19 14.08
C VAL A 110 -7.68 -6.00 13.47
N ILE A 111 -8.68 -5.74 14.31
CA ILE A 111 -10.03 -5.38 13.85
C ILE A 111 -10.18 -3.87 13.94
N GLU A 112 -10.38 -3.24 12.77
CA GLU A 112 -10.65 -1.80 12.70
C GLU A 112 -12.12 -1.51 13.02
N VAL A 113 -12.35 -0.64 13.99
CA VAL A 113 -13.70 -0.18 14.37
C VAL A 113 -13.81 1.33 14.12
N ALA A 114 -14.75 1.69 13.25
CA ALA A 114 -15.06 3.07 12.90
C ALA A 114 -16.40 3.49 13.50
N THR A 115 -16.45 4.65 14.13
CA THR A 115 -17.72 5.29 14.50
C THR A 115 -18.39 5.89 13.27
N PHE A 116 -19.72 5.77 13.16
CA PHE A 116 -20.48 6.42 12.09
C PHE A 116 -20.21 7.93 12.07
N ARG A 117 -20.13 8.49 10.86
CA ARG A 117 -19.78 9.91 10.68
C ARG A 117 -20.90 10.66 10.01
N ALA A 118 -21.13 11.89 10.47
CA ALA A 118 -22.13 12.76 9.90
C ALA A 118 -21.81 13.13 8.44
N ALA A 119 -22.85 13.27 7.63
CA ALA A 119 -22.78 13.94 6.34
C ALA A 119 -22.48 15.43 6.55
N SER A 120 -21.88 16.07 5.56
CA SER A 120 -21.42 17.46 5.67
C SER A 120 -22.51 18.40 6.13
N ALA A 121 -22.25 19.11 7.23
CA ALA A 121 -22.88 20.43 7.44
C ALA A 121 -22.23 21.43 6.46
N PRO A 122 -22.98 22.44 5.95
CA PRO A 122 -22.39 23.53 5.16
C PRO A 122 -21.31 24.22 5.99
N PRO A 123 -20.27 24.82 5.36
CA PRO A 123 -19.21 25.51 6.08
C PRO A 123 -19.81 26.60 6.97
N PRO A 124 -19.38 26.73 8.23
CA PRO A 124 -19.70 27.91 9.01
C PRO A 124 -19.06 29.12 8.36
N SER A 125 -19.80 30.23 8.33
CA SER A 125 -19.34 31.54 7.94
C SER A 125 -18.00 31.90 8.60
N GLU A 126 -17.15 32.49 7.81
CA GLU A 126 -15.76 32.89 8.06
C GLU A 126 -15.55 33.50 9.46
N ASP A 127 -14.74 32.82 10.27
CA ASP A 127 -13.94 33.45 11.31
C ASP A 127 -12.50 32.95 11.17
N PRO A 128 -11.49 33.82 11.17
CA PRO A 128 -10.11 33.46 10.89
C PRO A 128 -9.50 32.70 12.07
N VAL A 129 -9.04 31.47 11.82
CA VAL A 129 -8.30 30.67 12.78
C VAL A 129 -6.83 31.10 12.77
N PRO A 130 -6.22 31.42 13.93
CA PRO A 130 -4.80 31.77 14.00
C PRO A 130 -3.92 30.59 13.61
N SER A 131 -2.96 30.86 12.71
CA SER A 131 -1.88 29.96 12.34
C SER A 131 -0.99 29.62 13.55
N ARG A 132 -0.94 28.37 13.92
CA ARG A 132 0.15 27.80 14.72
C ARG A 132 0.89 26.78 13.85
N GLU A 133 2.00 27.24 13.29
CA GLU A 133 3.15 26.41 12.97
C GLU A 133 3.73 25.96 14.31
N GLU A 134 3.77 24.66 14.58
CA GLU A 134 4.71 23.99 15.48
C GLU A 134 4.32 22.49 15.57
N ASP A 135 5.37 21.64 15.53
CA ASP A 135 5.41 20.19 15.80
C ASP A 135 5.26 19.24 14.61
N GLU A 136 6.20 19.35 13.67
CA GLU A 136 6.73 18.20 12.92
C GLU A 136 8.06 17.75 13.55
N GLU A 137 8.01 17.01 14.66
CA GLU A 137 9.11 16.16 15.13
C GLU A 137 8.61 15.30 16.27
N GLU A 138 8.67 14.00 16.09
CA GLU A 138 8.55 12.87 17.03
C GLU A 138 7.54 11.83 16.58
N LEU A 139 8.04 10.91 15.73
CA LEU A 139 7.60 9.51 15.67
C LEU A 139 8.60 8.71 14.83
N LEU A 140 9.82 8.60 15.35
CA LEU A 140 10.74 7.53 15.03
C LEU A 140 11.31 7.02 16.35
N ASP A 141 11.41 5.72 16.45
CA ASP A 141 11.99 4.92 17.51
C ASP A 141 11.03 4.55 18.67
N GLU A 142 10.49 3.36 18.52
CA GLU A 142 10.44 2.34 19.57
C GLU A 142 10.29 0.97 18.89
N ASP A 143 11.43 0.37 18.59
CA ASP A 143 11.60 -1.06 18.42
C ASP A 143 11.85 -1.68 19.80
N ASP A 144 11.26 -2.88 19.99
CA ASP A 144 11.65 -3.94 20.89
C ASP A 144 11.49 -3.78 22.42
N GLU A 145 10.61 -4.60 22.98
CA GLU A 145 10.93 -5.82 23.69
C GLU A 145 9.67 -6.58 24.12
N ALA A 146 9.60 -7.83 23.66
CA ALA A 146 8.57 -8.77 24.05
C ALA A 146 8.89 -9.33 25.45
N GLY A 147 8.03 -9.05 26.41
CA GLY A 147 7.94 -9.76 27.67
C GLY A 147 6.76 -10.72 27.66
N GLU A 148 7.02 -12.01 27.58
CA GLU A 148 6.04 -13.07 27.87
C GLU A 148 5.69 -13.03 29.37
N GLU A 149 4.42 -12.76 29.70
CA GLU A 149 3.85 -13.25 30.96
C GLU A 149 2.44 -13.80 30.72
N ALA A 150 2.33 -15.10 30.96
CA ALA A 150 1.08 -15.83 31.07
C ALA A 150 0.36 -15.39 32.36
N GLY A 151 -0.85 -14.86 32.23
CA GLY A 151 -1.71 -14.49 33.37
C GLY A 151 -3.08 -15.13 33.24
N GLU A 152 -3.42 -15.90 34.25
CA GLU A 152 -4.59 -16.74 34.46
C GLU A 152 -5.93 -16.05 34.21
N GLU A 153 -6.87 -16.80 33.63
CA GLU A 153 -8.28 -16.43 33.49
C GLU A 153 -8.94 -16.34 34.88
N SER A 154 -9.33 -15.17 35.30
CA SER A 154 -10.30 -14.97 36.39
C SER A 154 -11.63 -14.50 35.80
N GLU A 155 -12.66 -15.33 36.01
CA GLU A 155 -14.06 -14.97 35.81
C GLU A 155 -14.38 -13.66 36.59
N ALA A 156 -14.74 -12.58 35.88
CA ALA A 156 -15.22 -11.36 36.48
C ALA A 156 -16.67 -11.12 36.10
N ALA A 157 -17.48 -10.96 37.13
CA ALA A 157 -18.92 -10.70 37.15
C ALA A 157 -19.39 -9.63 36.18
N ALA A 158 -20.59 -9.80 35.63
CA ALA A 158 -21.30 -8.87 34.75
C ALA A 158 -21.49 -7.50 35.44
N PRO A 159 -21.20 -6.40 34.74
CA PRO A 159 -21.57 -5.07 35.22
C PRO A 159 -23.07 -4.81 35.04
N PRO A 160 -23.67 -3.92 35.87
CA PRO A 160 -25.11 -3.64 35.87
C PRO A 160 -25.56 -2.96 34.57
N ALA A 161 -26.82 -3.22 34.20
CA ALA A 161 -27.51 -2.62 33.09
C ALA A 161 -27.42 -1.09 33.10
N TYR A 162 -26.92 -0.50 32.00
CA TYR A 162 -26.83 0.93 31.85
C TYR A 162 -28.05 1.45 31.10
N GLU A 163 -28.86 2.23 31.79
CA GLU A 163 -29.93 3.02 31.15
C GLU A 163 -29.32 4.09 30.26
N SER A 164 -29.64 4.05 28.99
CA SER A 164 -29.22 5.02 27.98
C SER A 164 -30.01 6.33 28.15
N ALA A 165 -29.49 7.24 28.94
CA ALA A 165 -29.93 8.62 28.92
C ALA A 165 -29.02 9.46 28.02
N TYR A 166 -29.45 9.72 26.80
CA TYR A 166 -28.83 10.68 25.91
C TYR A 166 -28.95 12.10 26.50
N ARG A 167 -27.91 12.58 27.15
CA ARG A 167 -27.68 14.02 27.31
C ARG A 167 -26.55 14.44 26.36
N ARG A 168 -26.95 15.17 25.30
CA ARG A 168 -26.03 16.03 24.55
C ARG A 168 -25.75 17.24 25.41
N ASP A 169 -24.59 17.30 26.08
CA ASP A 169 -24.03 18.55 26.58
C ASP A 169 -22.51 18.46 26.68
N GLY A 170 -21.84 19.45 26.05
CA GLY A 170 -20.49 19.89 26.39
C GLY A 170 -19.34 18.98 25.95
N GLY A 171 -19.06 18.87 24.66
CA GLY A 171 -17.80 18.34 24.18
C GLY A 171 -17.38 19.06 22.90
N GLU A 172 -16.12 19.39 22.80
CA GLU A 172 -15.46 20.11 21.69
C GLU A 172 -16.09 19.82 20.33
N SER A 173 -16.65 20.86 19.71
CA SER A 173 -17.17 20.82 18.34
C SER A 173 -15.99 20.58 17.39
N VAL A 174 -15.78 19.34 17.01
CA VAL A 174 -14.74 18.97 16.05
C VAL A 174 -15.23 19.33 14.66
N HIS A 175 -14.79 20.48 14.15
CA HIS A 175 -15.19 21.00 12.86
C HIS A 175 -14.56 20.20 11.71
N ARG A 176 -15.34 20.06 10.62
CA ARG A 176 -14.85 19.61 9.33
C ARG A 176 -14.06 20.75 8.70
N VAL A 177 -12.81 20.51 8.34
CA VAL A 177 -11.94 21.52 7.71
C VAL A 177 -11.65 21.10 6.26
N GLN A 178 -11.93 21.99 5.32
CA GLN A 178 -11.56 21.84 3.90
C GLN A 178 -10.57 22.95 3.51
N ASN A 179 -9.70 22.68 2.52
CA ASN A 179 -8.87 23.72 1.91
C ASN A 179 -9.63 24.42 0.76
N ASP A 180 -9.01 25.47 0.16
CA ASP A 180 -9.55 26.29 -0.93
C ASP A 180 -9.96 25.50 -2.18
N HIS A 181 -9.54 24.24 -2.30
CA HIS A 181 -9.89 23.33 -3.41
C HIS A 181 -10.96 22.30 -3.02
N GLY A 182 -11.67 22.47 -1.90
CA GLY A 182 -12.71 21.57 -1.43
C GLY A 182 -12.19 20.28 -0.77
N ARG A 183 -10.89 20.18 -0.48
CA ARG A 183 -10.29 18.98 0.11
C ARG A 183 -10.49 18.92 1.61
N LEU A 184 -10.96 17.77 2.12
CA LEU A 184 -11.15 17.49 3.54
C LEU A 184 -9.81 17.35 4.27
N LEU A 185 -9.58 18.20 5.28
CA LEU A 185 -8.42 18.19 6.17
C LEU A 185 -8.71 17.50 7.51
N ARG A 186 -9.89 17.70 8.10
CA ARG A 186 -10.38 17.02 9.31
C ARG A 186 -11.83 16.60 9.15
N ASP A 187 -12.21 15.47 9.74
CA ASP A 187 -13.52 14.89 9.61
C ASP A 187 -13.82 13.93 10.77
N ASN A 188 -13.95 14.47 11.98
CA ASN A 188 -14.30 13.73 13.19
C ASN A 188 -15.71 14.11 13.69
N VAL A 189 -16.61 14.50 12.78
CA VAL A 189 -18.02 14.72 13.12
C VAL A 189 -18.72 13.37 13.05
N TYR A 190 -19.25 12.92 14.18
CA TYR A 190 -19.96 11.67 14.30
C TYR A 190 -21.45 11.84 13.98
N GLY A 191 -22.08 10.81 13.44
CA GLY A 191 -23.46 10.83 12.98
C GLY A 191 -24.13 9.47 13.00
N SER A 192 -25.19 9.33 12.21
CA SER A 192 -25.93 8.10 12.04
C SER A 192 -25.37 7.23 10.91
N ILE A 193 -25.82 5.96 10.83
CA ILE A 193 -25.51 5.08 9.70
C ILE A 193 -25.99 5.69 8.38
N ASP A 194 -27.15 6.35 8.38
CA ASP A 194 -27.73 6.99 7.20
C ASP A 194 -26.85 8.10 6.64
N GLU A 195 -26.07 8.76 7.50
CA GLU A 195 -25.12 9.79 7.11
C GLU A 195 -23.77 9.20 6.69
N ASP A 196 -23.29 8.13 7.37
CA ASP A 196 -21.99 7.50 7.10
C ASP A 196 -21.89 6.93 5.68
N ILE A 197 -22.99 6.46 5.14
CA ILE A 197 -23.08 5.90 3.79
C ILE A 197 -22.62 6.88 2.71
N TRP A 198 -23.11 8.11 2.74
CA TRP A 198 -22.87 9.10 1.68
C TRP A 198 -21.42 9.61 1.65
N ARG A 199 -20.63 9.23 2.64
CA ARG A 199 -19.21 9.58 2.72
C ARG A 199 -18.30 8.50 2.17
N ARG A 200 -18.81 7.29 1.98
CA ARG A 200 -18.03 6.19 1.40
C ARG A 200 -17.74 6.45 -0.08
N ASP A 201 -16.76 5.71 -0.60
CA ASP A 201 -16.26 5.92 -1.97
C ASP A 201 -17.14 5.26 -3.04
N PHE A 202 -17.29 3.95 -2.97
CA PHE A 202 -17.97 3.15 -3.99
C PHE A 202 -19.17 2.40 -3.43
N THR A 203 -20.23 2.27 -4.24
CA THR A 203 -21.44 1.55 -3.88
C THR A 203 -21.15 0.12 -3.42
N VAL A 204 -20.24 -0.58 -4.09
CA VAL A 204 -19.83 -1.95 -3.76
C VAL A 204 -19.13 -2.08 -2.40
N ASN A 205 -18.65 -0.98 -1.81
CA ASN A 205 -18.02 -0.92 -0.49
C ASN A 205 -18.96 -0.30 0.57
N ALA A 206 -20.21 -0.03 0.23
CA ALA A 206 -21.17 0.64 1.08
C ALA A 206 -22.31 -0.29 1.52
N LEU A 207 -21.98 -1.55 1.70
CA LEU A 207 -22.87 -2.58 2.22
C LEU A 207 -22.58 -2.82 3.70
N TYR A 208 -23.62 -2.92 4.52
CA TYR A 208 -23.56 -3.11 5.96
C TYR A 208 -24.21 -4.43 6.34
N TYR A 209 -23.41 -5.37 6.85
CA TYR A 209 -23.95 -6.64 7.36
C TYR A 209 -24.25 -6.50 8.85
N ASN A 210 -25.54 -6.60 9.19
CA ASN A 210 -26.03 -6.45 10.55
C ASN A 210 -25.87 -7.76 11.33
N ILE A 211 -25.14 -7.71 12.44
CA ILE A 211 -24.95 -8.89 13.30
C ILE A 211 -26.20 -9.22 14.14
N ALA A 212 -27.18 -8.31 14.24
CA ALA A 212 -28.36 -8.51 15.06
C ALA A 212 -29.35 -9.50 14.43
N ASP A 213 -29.58 -9.38 13.11
CA ASP A 213 -30.56 -10.17 12.34
C ASP A 213 -29.94 -10.82 11.09
N PHE A 214 -28.64 -10.62 10.88
CA PHE A 214 -27.88 -11.19 9.76
C PHE A 214 -28.33 -10.66 8.38
N SER A 215 -28.99 -9.51 8.35
CA SER A 215 -29.39 -8.84 7.10
C SER A 215 -28.23 -8.01 6.53
N ILE A 216 -28.32 -7.68 5.24
CA ILE A 216 -27.45 -6.69 4.58
C ILE A 216 -28.28 -5.43 4.30
N TRP A 217 -27.78 -4.29 4.76
CA TRP A 217 -28.37 -2.98 4.48
C TRP A 217 -27.65 -2.34 3.29
N ASP A 218 -28.41 -2.09 2.23
CA ASP A 218 -27.93 -1.51 0.96
C ASP A 218 -28.68 -0.21 0.65
N TYR A 219 -28.02 0.92 0.83
CA TYR A 219 -28.56 2.25 0.56
C TYR A 219 -28.31 2.72 -0.87
N THR A 220 -27.31 2.15 -1.55
CA THR A 220 -26.72 2.70 -2.78
C THR A 220 -26.80 1.76 -3.97
N HIS A 221 -27.58 0.69 -3.86
CA HIS A 221 -27.66 -0.40 -4.85
C HIS A 221 -26.33 -1.14 -5.07
N GLY A 222 -25.47 -1.20 -4.05
CA GLY A 222 -24.16 -1.84 -4.10
C GLY A 222 -24.21 -3.32 -4.43
N LEU A 223 -25.25 -4.05 -3.98
CA LEU A 223 -25.44 -5.46 -4.34
C LEU A 223 -25.70 -5.64 -5.84
N ALA A 224 -26.51 -4.77 -6.45
CA ALA A 224 -26.76 -4.80 -7.90
C ALA A 224 -25.48 -4.50 -8.70
N ASP A 225 -24.67 -3.53 -8.24
CA ASP A 225 -23.40 -3.20 -8.87
C ASP A 225 -22.36 -4.33 -8.71
N ILE A 226 -22.35 -5.06 -7.59
CA ILE A 226 -21.53 -6.28 -7.42
C ILE A 226 -21.91 -7.34 -8.45
N HIS A 227 -23.19 -7.62 -8.62
CA HIS A 227 -23.67 -8.60 -9.59
C HIS A 227 -23.36 -8.18 -11.03
N ALA A 228 -23.47 -6.86 -11.33
CA ALA A 228 -23.12 -6.30 -12.64
C ALA A 228 -21.60 -6.13 -12.84
N ARG A 229 -20.77 -6.45 -11.85
CA ARG A 229 -19.32 -6.19 -11.84
C ARG A 229 -18.97 -4.74 -12.20
N ARG A 230 -19.71 -3.80 -11.63
CA ARG A 230 -19.59 -2.38 -11.88
C ARG A 230 -19.02 -1.66 -10.66
N LEU A 231 -18.12 -0.70 -10.87
CA LEU A 231 -17.69 0.26 -9.88
C LEU A 231 -18.41 1.58 -10.11
N ARG A 232 -19.12 2.07 -9.11
CA ARG A 232 -19.80 3.35 -9.14
C ARG A 232 -19.44 4.14 -7.89
N LEU A 233 -19.10 5.43 -8.06
CA LEU A 233 -18.93 6.34 -6.93
C LEU A 233 -20.29 6.70 -6.33
N ILE A 234 -20.29 6.98 -5.03
CA ILE A 234 -21.47 7.45 -4.31
C ILE A 234 -21.50 8.97 -4.37
N GLY A 235 -22.64 9.54 -4.83
CA GLY A 235 -22.83 10.98 -4.95
C GLY A 235 -22.33 11.55 -6.27
N ASP A 236 -22.22 12.88 -6.35
CA ASP A 236 -21.72 13.58 -7.54
C ASP A 236 -20.24 13.32 -7.77
N VAL A 237 -19.91 12.69 -8.89
CA VAL A 237 -18.58 12.16 -9.17
C VAL A 237 -17.50 13.24 -9.18
N GLU A 238 -17.78 14.37 -9.82
CA GLU A 238 -16.80 15.45 -9.91
C GLU A 238 -16.50 16.05 -8.54
N THR A 239 -17.51 16.33 -7.75
CA THR A 239 -17.38 16.78 -6.37
C THR A 239 -16.57 15.77 -5.55
N ARG A 240 -16.88 14.49 -5.68
CA ARG A 240 -16.19 13.41 -4.93
C ARG A 240 -14.70 13.29 -5.27
N TYR A 241 -14.33 13.49 -6.54
CA TYR A 241 -12.91 13.51 -6.95
C TYR A 241 -12.18 14.78 -6.49
N ARG A 242 -12.87 15.94 -6.43
CA ARG A 242 -12.31 17.17 -5.89
C ARG A 242 -12.11 17.11 -4.38
N GLU A 243 -13.05 16.54 -3.63
CA GLU A 243 -12.93 16.30 -2.20
C GLU A 243 -11.74 15.40 -1.85
N ASP A 244 -11.54 14.34 -2.63
CA ASP A 244 -10.47 13.37 -2.44
C ASP A 244 -9.98 12.78 -3.77
N PRO A 245 -8.96 13.40 -4.38
CA PRO A 245 -8.41 12.93 -5.66
C PRO A 245 -7.88 11.49 -5.63
N VAL A 246 -7.51 10.96 -4.44
CA VAL A 246 -7.07 9.57 -4.29
C VAL A 246 -8.16 8.58 -4.68
N ARG A 247 -9.43 8.98 -4.70
CA ARG A 247 -10.52 8.12 -5.19
C ARG A 247 -10.33 7.68 -6.65
N MET A 248 -9.66 8.48 -7.49
CA MET A 248 -9.29 8.07 -8.86
C MET A 248 -8.28 6.90 -8.85
N LEU A 249 -7.31 6.92 -7.94
CA LEU A 249 -6.36 5.81 -7.76
C LEU A 249 -7.04 4.57 -7.17
N ARG A 250 -7.95 4.78 -6.22
CA ARG A 250 -8.75 3.71 -5.64
C ARG A 250 -9.68 3.06 -6.68
N ALA A 251 -10.26 3.84 -7.60
CA ALA A 251 -11.02 3.31 -8.72
C ALA A 251 -10.16 2.38 -9.57
N ALA A 252 -8.98 2.83 -10.00
CA ALA A 252 -8.05 2.00 -10.78
C ALA A 252 -7.63 0.73 -10.01
N ARG A 253 -7.39 0.84 -8.70
CA ARG A 253 -7.05 -0.30 -7.85
C ARG A 253 -8.19 -1.32 -7.74
N PHE A 254 -9.43 -0.86 -7.60
CA PHE A 254 -10.57 -1.77 -7.51
C PHE A 254 -10.92 -2.38 -8.87
N GLU A 255 -10.77 -1.65 -9.99
CA GLU A 255 -10.85 -2.23 -11.34
C GLU A 255 -9.88 -3.41 -11.47
N ALA A 256 -8.61 -3.20 -11.11
CA ALA A 256 -7.58 -4.24 -11.18
C ALA A 256 -7.83 -5.41 -10.21
N LYS A 257 -8.13 -5.11 -8.94
CA LYS A 257 -8.31 -6.13 -7.88
C LYS A 257 -9.55 -6.99 -8.09
N LEU A 258 -10.66 -6.38 -8.50
CA LEU A 258 -11.96 -7.05 -8.57
C LEU A 258 -12.27 -7.60 -9.97
N GLY A 259 -11.65 -7.03 -11.02
CA GLY A 259 -12.03 -7.25 -12.40
C GLY A 259 -13.40 -6.63 -12.72
N PHE A 260 -13.74 -5.56 -12.00
CA PHE A 260 -14.94 -4.76 -12.23
C PHE A 260 -14.61 -3.61 -13.17
N THR A 261 -15.62 -3.03 -13.80
CA THR A 261 -15.45 -1.88 -14.69
C THR A 261 -15.98 -0.63 -14.03
N LEU A 262 -15.18 0.45 -14.01
CA LEU A 262 -15.66 1.76 -13.58
C LEU A 262 -16.73 2.24 -14.57
N ASP A 263 -17.87 2.70 -14.07
CA ASP A 263 -18.94 3.20 -14.91
C ASP A 263 -18.55 4.45 -15.69
N LEU A 264 -19.33 4.81 -16.70
CA LEU A 264 -19.02 5.93 -17.58
C LEU A 264 -19.00 7.26 -16.83
N GLU A 265 -19.89 7.46 -15.88
CA GLU A 265 -19.97 8.67 -15.06
C GLU A 265 -18.72 8.81 -14.20
N GLY A 266 -18.26 7.71 -13.61
CA GLY A 266 -17.02 7.66 -12.84
C GLY A 266 -15.77 7.86 -13.67
N ALA A 267 -15.75 7.39 -14.91
CA ALA A 267 -14.60 7.44 -15.78
C ALA A 267 -14.42 8.81 -16.48
N ALA A 268 -15.51 9.46 -16.89
CA ALA A 268 -15.50 10.65 -17.74
C ALA A 268 -14.72 11.85 -17.16
N PRO A 269 -14.79 12.19 -15.84
CA PRO A 269 -14.08 13.35 -15.31
C PRO A 269 -12.58 13.11 -15.06
N ILE A 270 -12.10 11.86 -15.04
CA ILE A 270 -10.70 11.54 -14.68
C ILE A 270 -9.67 12.30 -15.53
N PRO A 271 -9.80 12.37 -16.87
CA PRO A 271 -8.81 13.08 -17.70
C PRO A 271 -8.63 14.56 -17.33
N GLN A 272 -9.71 15.25 -16.94
CA GLN A 272 -9.69 16.65 -16.54
C GLN A 272 -9.21 16.84 -15.09
N LEU A 273 -9.56 15.91 -14.19
CA LEU A 273 -9.31 16.04 -12.75
C LEU A 273 -8.03 15.35 -12.26
N ARG A 274 -7.40 14.50 -13.06
CA ARG A 274 -6.21 13.74 -12.66
C ARG A 274 -5.07 14.60 -12.10
N GLN A 275 -4.93 15.84 -12.55
CA GLN A 275 -3.88 16.75 -12.05
C GLN A 275 -4.09 17.15 -10.58
N LEU A 276 -5.30 17.02 -10.04
CA LEU A 276 -5.56 17.22 -8.60
C LEU A 276 -4.75 16.28 -7.71
N LEU A 277 -4.30 15.14 -8.23
CA LEU A 277 -3.38 14.24 -7.53
C LEU A 277 -2.05 14.93 -7.14
N ALA A 278 -1.64 15.96 -7.88
CA ALA A 278 -0.44 16.72 -7.55
C ALA A 278 -0.54 17.46 -6.20
N GLY A 279 -1.75 17.78 -5.75
CA GLY A 279 -2.03 18.40 -4.45
C GLY A 279 -2.23 17.41 -3.29
N VAL A 280 -2.15 16.10 -3.54
CA VAL A 280 -2.26 15.09 -2.47
C VAL A 280 -0.94 14.99 -1.71
N PRO A 281 -0.93 14.84 -0.36
CA PRO A 281 0.30 14.63 0.40
C PRO A 281 1.10 13.47 -0.15
N PRO A 282 2.42 13.64 -0.37
CA PRO A 282 3.28 12.61 -0.94
C PRO A 282 3.30 11.28 -0.15
N ALA A 283 3.16 11.33 1.18
CA ALA A 283 3.06 10.13 2.02
C ALA A 283 1.80 9.32 1.71
N ARG A 284 0.67 9.99 1.52
CA ARG A 284 -0.59 9.33 1.17
C ARG A 284 -0.55 8.71 -0.25
N LEU A 285 0.15 9.36 -1.19
CA LEU A 285 0.40 8.78 -2.51
C LEU A 285 1.28 7.53 -2.42
N PHE A 286 2.32 7.55 -1.56
CA PHE A 286 3.16 6.38 -1.32
C PHE A 286 2.35 5.19 -0.82
N ASP A 287 1.46 5.40 0.15
CA ASP A 287 0.59 4.34 0.70
C ASP A 287 -0.33 3.74 -0.37
N GLU A 288 -0.96 4.59 -1.20
CA GLU A 288 -1.86 4.08 -2.24
C GLU A 288 -1.09 3.41 -3.38
N ILE A 289 0.11 3.89 -3.76
CA ILE A 289 1.01 3.25 -4.73
C ILE A 289 1.42 1.85 -4.24
N THR A 290 1.74 1.72 -2.96
CA THR A 290 2.07 0.42 -2.35
C THR A 290 0.89 -0.55 -2.46
N LYS A 291 -0.34 -0.09 -2.17
CA LYS A 291 -1.56 -0.90 -2.32
C LYS A 291 -1.88 -1.26 -3.78
N LEU A 292 -1.62 -0.36 -4.73
CA LEU A 292 -1.82 -0.58 -6.17
C LEU A 292 -0.92 -1.68 -6.71
N PHE A 293 0.36 -1.67 -6.33
CA PHE A 293 1.37 -2.49 -6.98
C PHE A 293 1.82 -3.72 -6.18
N LEU A 294 1.62 -3.74 -4.86
CA LEU A 294 2.02 -4.86 -3.99
C LEU A 294 0.82 -5.64 -3.43
N GLY A 295 -0.38 -5.38 -3.94
CA GLY A 295 -1.61 -6.06 -3.53
C GLY A 295 -1.96 -7.33 -4.33
N GLY A 296 -1.06 -7.82 -5.20
CA GLY A 296 -1.29 -9.02 -6.04
C GLY A 296 -2.04 -8.76 -7.36
N HIS A 297 -2.15 -7.50 -7.76
CA HIS A 297 -2.79 -7.06 -9.01
C HIS A 297 -2.01 -5.91 -9.65
N GLY A 298 -0.69 -5.87 -9.44
CA GLY A 298 0.17 -4.76 -9.83
C GLY A 298 0.24 -4.55 -11.34
N ALA A 299 0.35 -5.62 -12.11
CA ALA A 299 0.39 -5.55 -13.57
C ALA A 299 -0.91 -4.99 -14.16
N GLU A 300 -2.06 -5.42 -13.64
CA GLU A 300 -3.36 -4.90 -14.06
C GLU A 300 -3.58 -3.47 -13.57
N SER A 301 -3.16 -3.14 -12.34
CA SER A 301 -3.16 -1.76 -11.84
C SER A 301 -2.36 -0.82 -12.74
N TYR A 302 -1.18 -1.25 -13.21
CA TYR A 302 -0.36 -0.48 -14.16
C TYR A 302 -1.13 -0.21 -15.47
N ARG A 303 -1.76 -1.26 -16.05
CA ARG A 303 -2.55 -1.13 -17.29
C ARG A 303 -3.66 -0.08 -17.11
N VAL A 304 -4.46 -0.20 -16.05
CA VAL A 304 -5.57 0.72 -15.80
C VAL A 304 -5.07 2.15 -15.55
N LEU A 305 -4.00 2.32 -14.75
CA LEU A 305 -3.41 3.64 -14.51
C LEU A 305 -2.92 4.31 -15.79
N ARG A 306 -2.33 3.54 -16.74
CA ARG A 306 -1.89 4.04 -18.04
C ARG A 306 -3.07 4.44 -18.91
N GLU A 307 -4.09 3.60 -19.03
CA GLU A 307 -5.30 3.86 -19.82
C GLU A 307 -6.04 5.13 -19.34
N ARG A 308 -6.08 5.34 -18.03
CA ARG A 308 -6.74 6.52 -17.44
C ARG A 308 -5.83 7.75 -17.35
N GLY A 309 -4.57 7.64 -17.76
CA GLY A 309 -3.57 8.70 -17.72
C GLY A 309 -3.16 9.12 -16.30
N LEU A 310 -3.37 8.25 -15.31
CA LEU A 310 -3.02 8.48 -13.91
C LEU A 310 -1.55 8.18 -13.62
N PHE A 311 -0.97 7.20 -14.35
CA PHE A 311 0.43 6.80 -14.16
C PHE A 311 1.40 7.97 -14.36
N GLY A 312 1.19 8.77 -15.42
CA GLY A 312 2.06 9.92 -15.74
C GLY A 312 1.98 11.06 -14.71
N VAL A 313 0.88 11.15 -13.91
CA VAL A 313 0.79 12.11 -12.82
C VAL A 313 1.62 11.66 -11.62
N LEU A 314 1.64 10.35 -11.34
CA LEU A 314 2.41 9.76 -10.23
C LEU A 314 3.90 9.68 -10.55
N PHE A 315 4.25 9.27 -11.77
CA PHE A 315 5.61 9.00 -12.23
C PHE A 315 5.92 9.70 -13.56
N PRO A 316 5.99 11.05 -13.57
CA PRO A 316 6.13 11.81 -14.83
C PRO A 316 7.40 11.48 -15.60
N ALA A 317 8.52 11.20 -14.92
CA ALA A 317 9.77 10.81 -15.57
C ALA A 317 9.68 9.43 -16.25
N ALA A 318 9.05 8.46 -15.58
CA ALA A 318 8.84 7.13 -16.13
C ALA A 318 7.89 7.17 -17.33
N GLU A 319 6.80 7.91 -17.23
CA GLU A 319 5.85 8.11 -18.34
C GLU A 319 6.52 8.76 -19.54
N ARG A 320 7.31 9.83 -19.31
CA ARG A 320 8.06 10.52 -20.37
C ARG A 320 9.02 9.56 -21.09
N TYR A 321 9.76 8.73 -20.33
CA TYR A 321 10.64 7.73 -20.91
C TYR A 321 9.87 6.76 -21.81
N LEU A 322 8.75 6.21 -21.31
CA LEU A 322 7.93 5.26 -22.08
C LEU A 322 7.30 5.87 -23.33
N GLN A 323 6.92 7.16 -23.29
CA GLN A 323 6.42 7.87 -24.45
C GLN A 323 7.50 8.15 -25.49
N GLN A 324 8.73 8.41 -25.08
CA GLN A 324 9.89 8.60 -25.96
C GLN A 324 10.39 7.28 -26.56
N HIS A 325 10.16 6.14 -25.90
CA HIS A 325 10.64 4.82 -26.31
C HIS A 325 9.46 3.82 -26.38
N PRO A 326 8.50 4.03 -27.30
CA PRO A 326 7.33 3.15 -27.39
C PRO A 326 7.74 1.73 -27.76
N GLY A 327 7.18 0.73 -27.08
CA GLY A 327 7.52 -0.68 -27.30
C GLY A 327 8.91 -1.09 -26.80
N SER A 328 9.55 -0.27 -25.96
CA SER A 328 10.86 -0.60 -25.40
C SER A 328 10.79 -1.81 -24.45
N LEU A 329 11.92 -2.52 -24.33
CA LEU A 329 12.08 -3.62 -23.37
C LEU A 329 11.91 -3.15 -21.90
N VAL A 330 12.03 -1.84 -21.64
CA VAL A 330 11.83 -1.26 -20.30
C VAL A 330 10.36 -1.37 -19.85
N GLU A 331 9.40 -1.15 -20.75
CA GLU A 331 8.00 -1.37 -20.41
C GLU A 331 7.71 -2.86 -20.17
N ALA A 332 8.30 -3.73 -20.99
CA ALA A 332 8.22 -5.18 -20.78
C ALA A 332 8.84 -5.61 -19.45
N LEU A 333 9.98 -5.00 -19.05
CA LEU A 333 10.62 -5.20 -17.73
C LEU A 333 9.65 -4.85 -16.60
N LEU A 334 9.04 -3.68 -16.66
CA LEU A 334 8.11 -3.21 -15.64
C LEU A 334 6.91 -4.17 -15.51
N ILE A 335 6.26 -4.49 -16.63
CA ILE A 335 5.09 -5.38 -16.64
C ILE A 335 5.46 -6.78 -16.12
N GLN A 336 6.58 -7.36 -16.58
CA GLN A 336 7.01 -8.69 -16.13
C GLN A 336 7.41 -8.69 -14.65
N GLY A 337 8.07 -7.62 -14.17
CA GLY A 337 8.41 -7.47 -12.76
C GLY A 337 7.19 -7.37 -11.87
N LEU A 338 6.15 -6.65 -12.31
CA LEU A 338 4.87 -6.57 -11.62
C LEU A 338 4.14 -7.93 -11.61
N ARG A 339 4.12 -8.67 -12.73
CA ARG A 339 3.57 -10.03 -12.79
C ARG A 339 4.28 -10.99 -11.83
N ASN A 340 5.61 -10.93 -11.76
CA ASN A 340 6.38 -11.73 -10.83
C ASN A 340 6.06 -11.36 -9.36
N THR A 341 5.83 -10.07 -9.08
CA THR A 341 5.38 -9.58 -7.78
C THR A 341 3.98 -10.11 -7.44
N ASP A 342 3.05 -10.05 -8.39
CA ASP A 342 1.68 -10.57 -8.23
C ASP A 342 1.68 -12.08 -7.94
N ALA A 343 2.51 -12.87 -8.66
CA ALA A 343 2.67 -14.29 -8.42
C ALA A 343 3.22 -14.58 -7.00
N ARG A 344 4.20 -13.79 -6.54
CA ARG A 344 4.73 -13.92 -5.17
C ARG A 344 3.67 -13.63 -4.11
N VAL A 345 2.86 -12.60 -4.31
CA VAL A 345 1.76 -12.28 -3.39
C VAL A 345 0.71 -13.39 -3.36
N ALA A 346 0.40 -13.99 -4.50
CA ALA A 346 -0.52 -15.14 -4.59
C ALA A 346 0.01 -16.40 -3.86
N GLU A 347 1.32 -16.52 -3.72
CA GLU A 347 2.02 -17.60 -3.00
C GLU A 347 2.37 -17.22 -1.54
N ASP A 348 1.82 -16.13 -1.01
CA ASP A 348 2.11 -15.56 0.32
C ASP A 348 3.62 -15.30 0.58
N LYS A 349 4.40 -15.09 -0.51
CA LYS A 349 5.82 -14.75 -0.44
C LYS A 349 6.01 -13.24 -0.22
N PRO A 350 7.00 -12.84 0.59
CA PRO A 350 7.22 -11.42 0.86
C PRO A 350 7.61 -10.64 -0.39
N VAL A 351 7.05 -9.44 -0.53
CA VAL A 351 7.36 -8.45 -1.55
C VAL A 351 7.80 -7.14 -0.89
N THR A 352 8.66 -6.36 -1.56
CA THR A 352 9.21 -5.15 -0.96
C THR A 352 8.99 -3.93 -1.84
N PRO A 353 8.65 -2.76 -1.26
CA PRO A 353 8.60 -1.52 -2.02
C PRO A 353 9.93 -1.16 -2.71
N THR A 354 11.07 -1.59 -2.17
CA THR A 354 12.38 -1.34 -2.77
C THR A 354 12.47 -1.90 -4.20
N PHE A 355 12.04 -3.15 -4.40
CA PHE A 355 12.06 -3.78 -5.73
C PHE A 355 11.05 -3.09 -6.67
N LEU A 356 9.87 -2.74 -6.18
CA LEU A 356 8.87 -1.98 -6.93
C LEU A 356 9.45 -0.65 -7.45
N PHE A 357 10.06 0.16 -6.58
CA PHE A 357 10.62 1.45 -6.98
C PHE A 357 11.84 1.28 -7.90
N ALA A 358 12.63 0.22 -7.75
CA ALA A 358 13.68 -0.11 -8.71
C ALA A 358 13.11 -0.37 -10.12
N LEU A 359 11.98 -1.04 -10.24
CA LEU A 359 11.30 -1.25 -11.53
C LEU A 359 10.71 0.04 -12.10
N LEU A 360 9.98 0.81 -11.28
CA LEU A 360 9.31 2.05 -11.71
C LEU A 360 10.30 3.13 -12.17
N LEU A 361 11.49 3.15 -11.59
CA LEU A 361 12.54 4.12 -11.89
C LEU A 361 13.56 3.62 -12.92
N TYR A 362 13.39 2.42 -13.48
CA TYR A 362 14.36 1.86 -14.41
C TYR A 362 14.55 2.74 -15.66
N GLY A 363 13.46 3.16 -16.32
CA GLY A 363 13.52 4.05 -17.48
C GLY A 363 14.16 5.41 -17.17
N PRO A 364 13.70 6.14 -16.12
CA PRO A 364 14.36 7.36 -15.67
C PRO A 364 15.86 7.22 -15.38
N ILE A 365 16.27 6.12 -14.74
CA ILE A 365 17.70 5.85 -14.46
C ILE A 365 18.45 5.60 -15.76
N ALA A 366 17.91 4.81 -16.70
CA ALA A 366 18.53 4.57 -17.99
C ALA A 366 18.71 5.87 -18.77
N ALA A 367 17.67 6.72 -18.85
CA ALA A 367 17.76 8.03 -19.50
C ALA A 367 18.79 8.95 -18.84
N ALA A 368 18.88 8.93 -17.52
CA ALA A 368 19.86 9.73 -16.80
C ALA A 368 21.30 9.26 -17.05
N ILE A 369 21.53 7.93 -17.17
CA ILE A 369 22.85 7.37 -17.55
C ILE A 369 23.24 7.82 -18.95
N GLU A 370 22.32 7.72 -19.93
CA GLU A 370 22.55 8.12 -21.32
C GLU A 370 22.85 9.61 -21.45
N ALA A 371 22.28 10.46 -20.59
CA ALA A 371 22.51 11.89 -20.58
C ALA A 371 23.86 12.30 -19.96
N LEU A 372 24.55 11.40 -19.24
CA LEU A 372 25.83 11.70 -18.61
C LEU A 372 26.97 11.71 -19.66
N PRO A 373 27.91 12.66 -19.61
CA PRO A 373 29.05 12.70 -20.54
C PRO A 373 29.92 11.46 -20.36
N ALA A 374 30.05 10.63 -21.39
CA ALA A 374 30.79 9.37 -21.39
C ALA A 374 32.26 9.47 -20.90
N GLN A 375 32.87 10.67 -20.95
CA GLN A 375 34.27 10.91 -20.60
C GLN A 375 34.51 11.28 -19.14
N ARG A 376 33.44 11.54 -18.34
CA ARG A 376 33.59 12.11 -16.97
C ARG A 376 33.34 11.12 -15.84
N TRP A 377 32.72 9.97 -16.10
CA TRP A 377 32.21 9.11 -15.04
C TRP A 377 32.68 7.67 -15.24
N HIS A 378 33.21 7.04 -14.16
CA HIS A 378 33.25 5.60 -14.11
C HIS A 378 31.83 5.04 -14.07
N GLU A 379 31.57 3.92 -14.74
CA GLU A 379 30.26 3.32 -14.89
C GLU A 379 29.47 3.21 -13.57
N ALA A 380 30.09 2.75 -12.50
CA ALA A 380 29.46 2.64 -11.19
C ALA A 380 29.04 4.01 -10.60
N GLN A 381 29.83 5.06 -10.82
CA GLN A 381 29.52 6.40 -10.34
C GLN A 381 28.42 7.05 -11.17
N ALA A 382 28.40 6.83 -12.48
CA ALA A 382 27.34 7.27 -13.36
C ALA A 382 25.97 6.67 -12.96
N ILE A 383 25.94 5.38 -12.65
CA ILE A 383 24.74 4.70 -12.18
C ILE A 383 24.23 5.30 -10.86
N LEU A 384 25.13 5.56 -9.89
CA LEU A 384 24.74 6.15 -8.61
C LEU A 384 24.16 7.56 -8.77
N GLU A 385 24.78 8.40 -9.61
CA GLU A 385 24.29 9.76 -9.89
C GLU A 385 22.94 9.74 -10.60
N ALA A 386 22.78 8.84 -11.59
CA ALA A 386 21.52 8.63 -12.29
C ALA A 386 20.40 8.15 -11.32
N CYS A 387 20.72 7.23 -10.42
CA CYS A 387 19.78 6.80 -9.38
C CYS A 387 19.37 7.96 -8.46
N ASP A 388 20.33 8.75 -8.00
CA ASP A 388 20.07 9.88 -7.11
C ASP A 388 19.23 10.96 -7.83
N GLN A 389 19.45 11.18 -9.12
CA GLN A 389 18.64 12.09 -9.93
C GLN A 389 17.19 11.57 -10.08
N ALA A 390 17.02 10.32 -10.48
CA ALA A 390 15.69 9.72 -10.66
C ALA A 390 14.89 9.66 -9.34
N LEU A 391 15.55 9.34 -8.23
CA LEU A 391 14.94 9.33 -6.90
C LEU A 391 14.53 10.75 -6.47
N ARG A 392 15.37 11.76 -6.65
CA ARG A 392 15.02 13.17 -6.34
C ARG A 392 13.80 13.63 -7.14
N GLU A 393 13.71 13.30 -8.43
CA GLU A 393 12.55 13.65 -9.26
C GLU A 393 11.27 12.93 -8.79
N ALA A 394 11.35 11.63 -8.46
CA ALA A 394 10.22 10.87 -7.96
C ALA A 394 9.74 11.38 -6.59
N GLN A 395 10.67 11.77 -5.71
CA GLN A 395 10.36 12.28 -4.37
C GLN A 395 9.64 13.64 -4.37
N GLN A 396 9.65 14.37 -5.47
CA GLN A 396 8.81 15.57 -5.62
C GLN A 396 7.30 15.23 -5.64
N ARG A 397 6.93 13.99 -5.93
CA ARG A 397 5.54 13.53 -6.02
C ARG A 397 5.17 12.52 -4.95
N VAL A 398 6.09 11.61 -4.61
CA VAL A 398 5.84 10.46 -3.75
C VAL A 398 6.87 10.45 -2.64
N SER A 399 6.45 10.41 -1.38
CA SER A 399 7.36 10.31 -0.24
C SER A 399 7.98 8.92 -0.17
N ILE A 400 9.12 8.73 -0.87
CA ILE A 400 9.87 7.48 -0.83
C ILE A 400 10.74 7.48 0.43
N PRO A 401 10.49 6.59 1.42
CA PRO A 401 11.31 6.51 2.64
C PRO A 401 12.79 6.29 2.33
N ARG A 402 13.66 6.92 3.13
CA ARG A 402 15.12 6.87 2.93
C ARG A 402 15.66 5.44 2.82
N ARG A 403 15.14 4.50 3.63
CA ARG A 403 15.54 3.08 3.59
C ARG A 403 15.24 2.42 2.24
N ILE A 404 14.15 2.81 1.59
CA ILE A 404 13.77 2.30 0.26
C ILE A 404 14.66 2.91 -0.81
N ALA A 405 14.86 4.23 -0.78
CA ALA A 405 15.74 4.93 -1.71
C ALA A 405 17.19 4.39 -1.66
N LEU A 406 17.74 4.17 -0.47
CA LEU A 406 19.04 3.53 -0.31
C LEU A 406 19.06 2.11 -0.87
N GLY A 407 18.01 1.31 -0.63
CA GLY A 407 17.93 -0.04 -1.18
C GLY A 407 17.89 -0.07 -2.70
N VAL A 408 17.14 0.84 -3.35
CA VAL A 408 17.14 1.02 -4.81
C VAL A 408 18.55 1.32 -5.31
N ARG A 409 19.21 2.30 -4.70
CA ARG A 409 20.60 2.70 -5.03
C ARG A 409 21.58 1.53 -4.91
N GLU A 410 21.51 0.77 -3.81
CA GLU A 410 22.33 -0.43 -3.59
C GLU A 410 22.10 -1.51 -4.65
N MET A 411 20.84 -1.76 -5.03
CA MET A 411 20.49 -2.73 -6.09
C MET A 411 21.11 -2.34 -7.43
N TYR A 412 21.05 -1.06 -7.81
CA TYR A 412 21.62 -0.57 -9.06
C TYR A 412 23.15 -0.55 -9.03
N ALA A 413 23.77 -0.20 -7.91
CA ALA A 413 25.23 -0.24 -7.72
C ALA A 413 25.83 -1.65 -7.86
N LEU A 414 25.02 -2.69 -7.63
CA LEU A 414 25.43 -4.08 -7.82
C LEU A 414 25.33 -4.56 -9.27
N GLN A 415 24.50 -3.93 -10.14
CA GLN A 415 24.27 -4.43 -11.50
C GLN A 415 25.57 -4.61 -12.32
N PRO A 416 26.50 -3.65 -12.43
CA PRO A 416 27.73 -3.84 -13.19
C PRO A 416 28.61 -4.97 -12.65
N ARG A 417 28.55 -5.18 -11.33
CA ARG A 417 29.32 -6.25 -10.68
C ARG A 417 28.70 -7.63 -10.92
N LEU A 418 27.39 -7.69 -11.04
CA LEU A 418 26.65 -8.90 -11.39
C LEU A 418 26.78 -9.26 -12.88
N GLU A 419 26.96 -8.29 -13.76
CA GLU A 419 27.15 -8.51 -15.19
C GLU A 419 28.53 -9.12 -15.54
N VAL A 420 29.48 -9.06 -14.60
CA VAL A 420 30.82 -9.66 -14.74
C VAL A 420 30.98 -10.78 -13.72
N PRO A 421 30.48 -12.00 -14.02
CA PRO A 421 30.55 -13.12 -13.09
C PRO A 421 32.00 -13.64 -12.94
N GLY A 422 32.31 -14.26 -11.79
CA GLY A 422 33.55 -14.99 -11.56
C GLY A 422 34.49 -14.41 -10.51
N GLY A 423 35.48 -15.24 -10.13
CA GLY A 423 36.51 -14.96 -9.15
C GLY A 423 35.97 -14.80 -7.71
N ARG A 424 36.88 -14.58 -6.77
CA ARG A 424 36.54 -14.37 -5.34
C ARG A 424 35.60 -13.20 -5.08
N ARG A 425 35.49 -12.25 -6.03
CA ARG A 425 34.56 -11.13 -5.94
C ARG A 425 33.10 -11.61 -6.00
N ALA A 426 32.80 -12.59 -6.84
CA ALA A 426 31.46 -13.18 -6.94
C ALA A 426 31.02 -13.82 -5.61
N LEU A 427 31.91 -14.55 -4.95
CA LEU A 427 31.60 -15.17 -3.65
C LEU A 427 31.26 -14.09 -2.60
N ARG A 428 32.00 -12.98 -2.56
CA ARG A 428 31.72 -11.85 -1.65
C ARG A 428 30.40 -11.13 -1.99
N LEU A 429 29.96 -11.16 -3.26
CA LEU A 429 28.67 -10.57 -3.63
C LEU A 429 27.49 -11.36 -3.07
N LEU A 430 27.58 -12.69 -2.95
CA LEU A 430 26.54 -13.53 -2.33
C LEU A 430 26.22 -13.11 -0.87
N GLU A 431 27.21 -12.56 -0.16
CA GLU A 431 27.09 -12.15 1.25
C GLU A 431 26.50 -10.74 1.40
N GLN A 432 26.31 -10.00 0.30
CA GLN A 432 25.79 -8.63 0.37
C GLN A 432 24.30 -8.64 0.74
N PRO A 433 23.86 -7.78 1.65
CA PRO A 433 22.46 -7.77 2.12
C PRO A 433 21.43 -7.57 1.00
N ARG A 434 21.80 -6.88 -0.09
CA ARG A 434 20.93 -6.61 -1.23
C ARG A 434 21.19 -7.52 -2.44
N PHE A 435 22.08 -8.51 -2.31
CA PHE A 435 22.41 -9.42 -3.40
C PHE A 435 21.17 -10.04 -4.04
N ARG A 436 20.29 -10.61 -3.21
CA ARG A 436 19.10 -11.30 -3.72
C ARG A 436 18.22 -10.38 -4.57
N ALA A 437 17.91 -9.18 -4.10
CA ALA A 437 17.07 -8.23 -4.83
C ALA A 437 17.77 -7.72 -6.12
N ALA A 438 19.09 -7.49 -6.06
CA ALA A 438 19.86 -7.09 -7.23
C ALA A 438 19.97 -8.22 -8.26
N PHE A 439 20.11 -9.47 -7.82
CA PHE A 439 20.08 -10.65 -8.69
C PHE A 439 18.70 -10.85 -9.31
N ASP A 440 17.61 -10.69 -8.55
CA ASP A 440 16.26 -10.80 -9.10
C ASP A 440 16.03 -9.75 -10.21
N LEU A 441 16.58 -8.54 -10.08
CA LEU A 441 16.56 -7.52 -11.13
C LEU A 441 17.39 -7.94 -12.36
N LEU A 442 18.60 -8.48 -12.17
CA LEU A 442 19.43 -9.01 -13.26
C LEU A 442 18.71 -10.16 -13.98
N ALA A 443 18.16 -11.12 -13.24
CA ALA A 443 17.44 -12.25 -13.79
C ALA A 443 16.23 -11.81 -14.63
N LEU A 444 15.50 -10.80 -14.13
CA LEU A 444 14.39 -10.20 -14.86
C LEU A 444 14.86 -9.48 -16.14
N ARG A 445 15.96 -8.72 -16.08
CA ARG A 445 16.58 -8.07 -17.25
C ARG A 445 17.02 -9.11 -18.28
N ALA A 446 17.62 -10.22 -17.84
CA ALA A 446 18.03 -11.31 -18.73
C ALA A 446 16.83 -12.00 -19.39
N ALA A 447 15.75 -12.22 -18.64
CA ALA A 447 14.54 -12.87 -19.17
C ALA A 447 13.88 -12.10 -20.32
N ILE A 448 14.06 -10.77 -20.37
CA ILE A 448 13.51 -9.91 -21.43
C ILE A 448 14.55 -9.41 -22.43
N GLY A 449 15.79 -9.88 -22.35
CA GLY A 449 16.87 -9.52 -23.29
C GLY A 449 17.61 -8.22 -23.00
N LEU A 450 17.48 -7.64 -21.81
CA LEU A 450 18.25 -6.46 -21.35
C LEU A 450 19.56 -6.81 -20.65
N ALA A 451 19.86 -8.10 -20.48
CA ALA A 451 21.14 -8.62 -19.97
C ALA A 451 21.40 -10.00 -20.56
N PRO A 452 22.66 -10.50 -20.58
CA PRO A 452 22.97 -11.84 -21.08
C PRO A 452 22.32 -12.93 -20.23
N ALA A 453 21.64 -13.88 -20.86
CA ALA A 453 20.97 -14.99 -20.18
C ALA A 453 21.98 -15.91 -19.44
N GLU A 454 23.17 -16.10 -20.01
CA GLU A 454 24.25 -16.92 -19.44
C GLU A 454 24.71 -16.36 -18.09
N THR A 455 24.75 -15.02 -17.95
CA THR A 455 25.12 -14.37 -16.71
C THR A 455 24.11 -14.68 -15.59
N ALA A 456 22.81 -14.55 -15.89
CA ALA A 456 21.75 -14.87 -14.93
C ALA A 456 21.76 -16.37 -14.58
N GLN A 457 21.96 -17.24 -15.56
CA GLN A 457 22.07 -18.68 -15.34
C GLN A 457 23.26 -19.05 -14.45
N TRP A 458 24.42 -18.44 -14.69
CA TRP A 458 25.62 -18.64 -13.88
C TRP A 458 25.36 -18.31 -12.40
N TRP A 459 24.76 -17.14 -12.13
CA TRP A 459 24.40 -16.74 -10.76
C TRP A 459 23.34 -17.65 -10.14
N THR A 460 22.38 -18.13 -10.93
CA THR A 460 21.36 -19.09 -10.47
C THR A 460 22.03 -20.37 -9.98
N THR A 461 22.94 -20.92 -10.78
CA THR A 461 23.69 -22.13 -10.42
C THR A 461 24.56 -21.92 -9.18
N LEU A 462 25.29 -20.77 -9.12
CA LEU A 462 26.18 -20.47 -8.00
C LEU A 462 25.46 -20.41 -6.64
N GLN A 463 24.16 -20.05 -6.62
CA GLN A 463 23.38 -19.99 -5.38
C GLN A 463 22.99 -21.35 -4.82
N VAL A 464 22.91 -22.39 -5.67
CA VAL A 464 22.38 -23.69 -5.28
C VAL A 464 23.43 -24.80 -5.11
N VAL A 465 24.65 -24.60 -5.66
CA VAL A 465 25.74 -25.59 -5.56
C VAL A 465 26.43 -25.53 -4.20
N SER A 466 27.21 -26.59 -3.87
CA SER A 466 27.99 -26.67 -2.63
C SER A 466 29.07 -25.58 -2.53
N PRO A 467 29.60 -25.30 -1.34
CA PRO A 467 30.68 -24.32 -1.15
C PRO A 467 31.92 -24.60 -2.01
N GLU A 468 32.32 -25.89 -2.11
CA GLU A 468 33.46 -26.31 -2.94
C GLU A 468 33.23 -26.07 -4.41
N GLU A 469 32.04 -26.39 -4.91
CA GLU A 469 31.65 -26.16 -6.30
C GLU A 469 31.55 -24.67 -6.61
N ARG A 470 31.12 -23.84 -5.66
CA ARG A 470 31.12 -22.37 -5.80
C ARG A 470 32.51 -21.82 -6.06
N GLU A 471 33.51 -22.27 -5.30
CA GLU A 471 34.90 -21.87 -5.48
C GLU A 471 35.42 -22.30 -6.86
N GLN A 472 35.16 -23.56 -7.25
CA GLN A 472 35.54 -24.09 -8.57
C GLN A 472 34.89 -23.30 -9.70
N MET A 473 33.60 -23.03 -9.64
CA MET A 473 32.86 -22.21 -10.63
C MET A 473 33.42 -20.79 -10.70
N ALA A 474 33.73 -20.17 -9.55
CA ALA A 474 34.30 -18.84 -9.50
C ALA A 474 35.69 -18.77 -10.14
N ASP A 475 36.53 -19.79 -9.95
CA ASP A 475 37.91 -19.85 -10.51
C ASP A 475 37.93 -20.28 -11.95
N ALA A 476 36.94 -21.05 -12.44
CA ALA A 476 36.85 -21.53 -13.81
C ALA A 476 36.57 -20.41 -14.85
N MET A 477 36.07 -19.25 -14.44
CA MET A 477 35.78 -18.15 -15.38
C MET A 477 37.07 -17.54 -15.97
N PRO A 478 37.09 -17.29 -17.29
CA PRO A 478 38.24 -16.71 -17.97
C PRO A 478 38.63 -15.34 -17.42
N ARG A 479 39.91 -15.03 -17.37
CA ARG A 479 40.41 -13.72 -16.89
C ARG A 479 39.89 -12.53 -17.69
N SER A 480 39.55 -12.71 -18.94
CA SER A 480 38.94 -11.69 -19.82
C SER A 480 37.53 -11.26 -19.36
N ALA A 481 36.78 -12.17 -18.70
CA ALA A 481 35.49 -11.88 -18.09
C ALA A 481 35.62 -11.30 -16.66
N ARG A 482 36.83 -11.22 -16.12
CA ARG A 482 37.15 -10.77 -14.75
C ARG A 482 37.37 -9.26 -14.68
N GLY A 483 36.75 -8.41 -15.46
CA GLY A 483 36.85 -6.94 -15.41
C GLY A 483 38.15 -6.35 -14.84
N ALA A 484 38.68 -5.30 -15.41
CA ALA A 484 39.84 -4.59 -14.87
C ALA A 484 39.63 -4.19 -13.38
N PRO A 485 40.66 -4.20 -12.51
CA PRO A 485 40.47 -3.84 -11.10
C PRO A 485 39.97 -2.41 -11.01
N SER A 486 38.77 -2.24 -10.46
CA SER A 486 38.26 -0.94 -10.07
C SER A 486 39.17 -0.38 -8.98
N ALA A 487 39.72 0.81 -9.18
CA ALA A 487 40.64 1.51 -8.26
C ALA A 487 40.01 1.91 -6.91
N ALA A 488 38.79 1.44 -6.63
CA ALA A 488 38.04 1.85 -5.44
C ALA A 488 38.16 0.88 -4.23
N ASP A 489 38.85 -0.28 -4.37
CA ASP A 489 38.94 -1.28 -3.28
C ASP A 489 40.23 -1.17 -2.42
N ASP A 490 41.04 -0.11 -2.59
CA ASP A 490 42.33 0.04 -1.87
C ASP A 490 42.33 1.12 -0.74
N SER A 491 41.18 1.32 -0.09
CA SER A 491 41.10 2.15 1.11
C SER A 491 40.99 1.34 2.41
N GLY A 492 41.94 0.43 2.62
CA GLY A 492 41.94 -0.36 3.83
C GLY A 492 43.26 -1.04 4.14
N THR A 493 44.15 -0.31 4.74
CA THR A 493 45.32 -0.69 5.51
C THR A 493 46.65 -0.13 4.95
N ALA A 494 46.95 1.11 5.35
CA ALA A 494 48.32 1.60 5.29
C ALA A 494 49.22 0.77 6.25
N PRO A 495 50.40 0.28 5.82
CA PRO A 495 51.26 -0.46 6.72
C PRO A 495 51.84 0.51 7.76
N ARG A 496 51.58 0.21 9.05
CA ARG A 496 52.21 0.88 10.18
C ARG A 496 53.74 0.85 10.00
N ARG A 497 54.33 1.99 9.65
CA ARG A 497 55.80 2.23 9.70
C ARG A 497 56.29 1.93 11.09
N ARG A 498 57.04 0.84 11.27
CA ARG A 498 57.83 0.54 12.47
C ARG A 498 58.85 1.69 12.69
N ARG A 499 58.63 2.53 13.70
CA ARG A 499 59.57 3.51 14.20
C ARG A 499 60.76 2.76 14.79
N ARG A 500 61.90 2.80 14.08
CA ARG A 500 63.21 2.35 14.60
C ARG A 500 63.59 3.27 15.76
N ARG A 501 63.66 2.73 16.98
CA ARG A 501 64.23 3.35 18.16
C ARG A 501 65.78 3.49 17.93
N ARG A 502 66.25 4.71 17.77
CA ARG A 502 67.68 5.02 17.88
C ARG A 502 68.06 5.03 19.36
N SER A 503 68.95 4.10 19.75
CA SER A 503 69.63 4.10 21.02
C SER A 503 70.65 5.25 21.00
N ARG A 504 70.57 6.18 21.96
CA ARG A 504 71.64 7.11 22.26
C ARG A 504 72.55 6.38 23.27
N SER A 505 73.77 6.09 22.83
CA SER A 505 74.92 5.81 23.74
C SER A 505 75.36 7.08 24.41
N ARG A 506 75.42 7.06 25.73
CA ARG A 506 76.26 8.02 26.51
C ARG A 506 77.66 7.50 26.47
N GLY A 507 78.62 8.41 26.16
CA GLY A 507 80.05 8.24 26.37
C GLY A 507 80.65 9.59 26.65
N GLY A 508 81.39 9.70 27.79
CA GLY A 508 82.33 10.73 28.10
C GLY A 508 81.76 11.91 28.86
#